data_32ffe91efe3e71464a4b4a25448bb71d
#
_entry.id   32ffe91efe3e71464a4b4a25448bb71d
#
_cell.length_a   1.000
_cell.length_b   1.000
_cell.length_c   1.000
_cell.angle_alpha   90.00
_cell.angle_beta   90.00
_cell.angle_gamma   90.00
#
_symmetry.space_group_name_H-M   'P 1'
#
loop_
_entity.id
_entity.type
_entity.pdbx_description
1 polymer ?
#
loop_
_entity_poly.entity_id
_entity_poly.type
_entity_poly.pdbx_seq_one_letter_code
_entity_poly.pdbx_strand_id
1 'polypeptide(L)' 'MARSYPGLVNMATRFGFRLVKAREGSQHLGMPVRYLLEDKNGVLSFRSLEDVERKLSAMAQERAKRRATILQEDHPEGS' A
#
# COMPACT_ATOMS: atom_id res chain seq x y z
N MET A 1 -15.37 -7.07 -1.29
CA MET A 1 -15.22 -6.45 -2.60
C MET A 1 -14.04 -5.53 -2.65
N ALA A 2 -13.31 -5.56 -3.76
CA ALA A 2 -12.17 -4.67 -3.93
C ALA A 2 -12.65 -3.24 -4.14
N ARG A 3 -11.86 -2.29 -3.67
CA ARG A 3 -12.14 -0.88 -3.90
C ARG A 3 -11.95 -0.56 -5.37
N SER A 4 -12.62 0.48 -5.84
CA SER A 4 -12.43 0.95 -7.21
C SER A 4 -11.03 1.56 -7.34
N TYR A 5 -10.57 1.70 -8.59
CA TYR A 5 -9.27 2.30 -8.85
C TYR A 5 -9.12 3.68 -8.23
N PRO A 6 -10.09 4.61 -8.40
CA PRO A 6 -9.96 5.92 -7.76
C PRO A 6 -9.87 5.85 -6.24
N GLY A 7 -10.60 4.93 -5.62
CA GLY A 7 -10.53 4.76 -4.18
C GLY A 7 -9.16 4.30 -3.72
N LEU A 8 -8.55 3.39 -4.48
CA LEU A 8 -7.22 2.91 -4.15
C LEU A 8 -6.15 3.96 -4.42
N VAL A 9 -6.33 4.81 -5.44
CA VAL A 9 -5.42 5.92 -5.68
C VAL A 9 -5.41 6.85 -4.48
N ASN A 10 -6.59 7.19 -3.96
CA ASN A 10 -6.68 8.04 -2.78
C ASN A 10 -6.03 7.39 -1.57
N MET A 11 -6.27 6.11 -1.38
CA MET A 11 -5.69 5.39 -0.26
C MET A 11 -4.16 5.36 -0.36
N ALA A 12 -3.65 5.09 -1.56
CA ALA A 12 -2.20 5.07 -1.79
C ALA A 12 -1.59 6.43 -1.49
N THR A 13 -2.24 7.51 -1.92
CA THR A 13 -1.77 8.86 -1.68
C THR A 13 -1.63 9.15 -0.18
N ARG A 14 -2.57 8.65 0.61
CA ARG A 14 -2.51 8.82 2.07
C ARG A 14 -1.27 8.18 2.67
N PHE A 15 -0.76 7.12 2.04
CA PHE A 15 0.44 6.45 2.51
C PHE A 15 1.72 6.96 1.87
N GLY A 16 1.60 7.99 1.02
CA GLY A 16 2.77 8.55 0.34
C GLY A 16 3.17 7.79 -0.90
N PHE A 17 2.26 6.98 -1.44
CA PHE A 17 2.50 6.24 -2.66
C PHE A 17 1.73 6.85 -3.82
N ARG A 18 2.20 6.58 -5.02
CA ARG A 18 1.51 6.94 -6.24
C ARG A 18 1.09 5.66 -6.94
N LEU A 19 -0.22 5.47 -7.10
CA LEU A 19 -0.75 4.32 -7.81
C LEU A 19 -0.99 4.70 -9.26
N VAL A 20 -0.35 3.97 -10.18
CA VAL A 20 -0.49 4.22 -11.61
C VAL A 20 -0.75 2.91 -12.33
N LYS A 21 -1.33 3.00 -13.52
CA LYS A 21 -1.51 1.84 -14.38
C LYS A 21 -0.22 1.59 -15.14
N ALA A 22 0.19 0.32 -15.18
CA ALA A 22 1.36 -0.06 -15.93
C ALA A 22 1.04 -0.04 -17.43
N ARG A 23 2.08 0.05 -18.24
CA ARG A 23 1.92 -0.04 -19.68
C ARG A 23 1.41 -1.42 -20.07
N GLU A 24 0.64 -1.46 -21.14
CA GLU A 24 0.19 -2.72 -21.71
C GLU A 24 1.40 -3.57 -22.06
N GLY A 25 1.35 -4.84 -21.69
CA GLY A 25 2.47 -5.74 -21.97
C GLY A 25 3.58 -5.72 -20.94
N SER A 26 3.45 -4.92 -19.88
CA SER A 26 4.45 -4.88 -18.82
C SER A 26 4.55 -6.21 -18.11
N GLN A 27 5.78 -6.61 -17.78
CA GLN A 27 6.04 -7.87 -17.08
C GLN A 27 7.11 -7.69 -16.03
N HIS A 28 7.03 -8.50 -14.98
CA HIS A 28 8.05 -8.57 -13.96
C HIS A 28 8.23 -10.04 -13.60
N LEU A 29 9.45 -10.56 -13.82
CA LEU A 29 9.75 -11.96 -13.60
C LEU A 29 8.80 -12.89 -14.38
N GLY A 30 8.47 -12.50 -15.62
CA GLY A 30 7.60 -13.29 -16.47
C GLY A 30 6.12 -13.18 -16.17
N MET A 31 5.75 -12.40 -15.15
CA MET A 31 4.34 -12.23 -14.75
C MET A 31 3.80 -10.90 -15.27
N PRO A 32 2.55 -10.87 -15.74
CA PRO A 32 1.98 -9.61 -16.22
C PRO A 32 1.84 -8.61 -15.08
N VAL A 33 2.14 -7.34 -15.38
CA VAL A 33 2.04 -6.26 -14.42
C VAL A 33 0.98 -5.29 -14.93
N ARG A 34 0.00 -4.97 -14.09
CA ARG A 34 -1.07 -4.05 -14.49
C ARG A 34 -1.06 -2.76 -13.70
N TYR A 35 -0.52 -2.77 -12.49
CA TYR A 35 -0.52 -1.60 -11.61
C TYR A 35 0.82 -1.47 -10.92
N LEU A 36 1.18 -0.22 -10.65
CA LEU A 36 2.45 0.08 -9.96
C LEU A 36 2.16 1.01 -8.79
N LEU A 37 2.78 0.71 -7.64
CA LEU A 37 2.81 1.61 -6.50
C LEU A 37 4.22 2.15 -6.39
N GLU A 38 4.34 3.47 -6.51
CA GLU A 38 5.64 4.15 -6.52
C GLU A 38 5.80 5.03 -5.30
N ASP A 39 6.99 5.03 -4.73
CA ASP A 39 7.35 6.00 -3.72
C ASP A 39 8.83 6.34 -3.90
N LYS A 40 9.36 7.14 -2.99
CA LYS A 40 10.76 7.57 -3.10
C LYS A 40 11.76 6.42 -2.94
N ASN A 41 11.32 5.30 -2.39
CA ASN A 41 12.19 4.15 -2.14
C ASN A 41 12.14 3.10 -3.23
N GLY A 42 11.18 3.19 -4.15
CA GLY A 42 11.10 2.23 -5.23
C GLY A 42 9.69 2.04 -5.75
N VAL A 43 9.52 0.95 -6.49
CA VAL A 43 8.26 0.65 -7.18
C VAL A 43 7.86 -0.78 -6.87
N LEU A 44 6.57 -0.97 -6.56
CA LEU A 44 5.99 -2.30 -6.37
C LEU A 44 5.05 -2.59 -7.53
N SER A 45 5.07 -3.83 -8.02
CA SER A 45 4.27 -4.26 -9.17
C SER A 45 3.13 -5.15 -8.71
N PHE A 46 1.97 -4.97 -9.35
CA PHE A 46 0.78 -5.74 -8.98
C PHE A 46 0.04 -6.18 -10.24
N ARG A 47 -0.62 -7.34 -10.16
CA ARG A 47 -1.37 -7.91 -11.27
C ARG A 47 -2.82 -7.47 -11.27
N SER A 48 -3.36 -7.06 -10.14
CA SER A 48 -4.77 -6.70 -10.04
C SER A 48 -4.99 -5.65 -8.97
N LEU A 49 -6.15 -5.02 -9.00
CA LEU A 49 -6.53 -4.07 -7.96
C LEU A 49 -6.71 -4.75 -6.62
N GLU A 50 -7.13 -6.01 -6.62
CA GLU A 50 -7.26 -6.76 -5.37
C GLU A 50 -5.91 -6.87 -4.67
N ASP A 51 -4.86 -7.14 -5.42
CA ASP A 51 -3.52 -7.23 -4.84
C ASP A 51 -3.07 -5.89 -4.28
N VAL A 52 -3.37 -4.80 -4.99
CA VAL A 52 -3.06 -3.46 -4.50
C VAL A 52 -3.81 -3.18 -3.20
N GLU A 53 -5.09 -3.49 -3.17
CA GLU A 53 -5.90 -3.27 -1.96
C GLU A 53 -5.36 -4.07 -0.80
N ARG A 54 -5.01 -5.33 -1.04
CA ARG A 54 -4.47 -6.19 0.01
C ARG A 54 -3.19 -5.60 0.59
N LYS A 55 -2.31 -5.11 -0.27
CA LYS A 55 -1.06 -4.50 0.19
C LYS A 55 -1.32 -3.24 1.00
N LEU A 56 -2.18 -2.37 0.50
CA LEU A 56 -2.48 -1.12 1.21
C LEU A 56 -3.19 -1.39 2.53
N SER A 57 -4.08 -2.38 2.57
CA SER A 57 -4.76 -2.75 3.81
C SER A 57 -3.78 -3.29 4.84
N ALA A 58 -2.81 -4.10 4.39
CA ALA A 58 -1.78 -4.62 5.29
C ALA A 58 -0.94 -3.48 5.86
N MET A 59 -0.60 -2.49 5.04
CA MET A 59 0.15 -1.33 5.51
C MET A 59 -0.65 -0.51 6.51
N ALA A 60 -1.95 -0.38 6.28
CA ALA A 60 -2.81 0.35 7.21
C ALA A 60 -2.85 -0.34 8.57
N GLN A 61 -2.95 -1.67 8.55
CA GLN A 61 -2.95 -2.44 9.78
C GLN A 61 -1.62 -2.33 10.52
N GLU A 62 -0.52 -2.36 9.78
CA GLU A 62 0.79 -2.19 10.40
C GLU A 62 0.94 -0.83 11.04
N ARG A 63 0.47 0.21 10.37
CA ARG A 63 0.51 1.55 10.92
C ARG A 63 -0.29 1.65 12.20
N ALA A 64 -1.48 1.08 12.19
CA ALA A 64 -2.33 1.08 13.38
C ALA A 64 -1.66 0.35 14.53
N LYS A 65 -1.04 -0.78 14.25
CA LYS A 65 -0.31 -1.53 15.26
C LYS A 65 0.84 -0.73 15.84
N ARG A 66 1.64 -0.10 14.98
CA ARG A 66 2.77 0.70 15.41
C ARG A 66 2.33 1.86 16.27
N ARG A 67 1.25 2.53 15.85
CA ARG A 67 0.75 3.66 16.60
C ARG A 67 0.28 3.22 17.98
N ALA A 68 -0.43 2.10 18.05
CA ALA A 68 -0.90 1.58 19.32
C ALA A 68 0.27 1.20 20.23
N THR A 69 1.28 0.56 19.67
CA THR A 69 2.47 0.16 20.43
C THR A 69 3.21 1.37 20.95
N ILE A 70 3.38 2.39 20.11
CA ILE A 70 4.07 3.62 20.51
C ILE A 70 3.31 4.30 21.65
N LEU A 71 2.00 4.36 21.55
CA LEU A 71 1.19 4.98 22.58
C LEU A 71 1.32 4.23 23.91
N GLN A 72 1.40 2.91 23.85
CA GLN A 72 1.58 2.11 25.06
C GLN A 72 2.95 2.33 25.68
N GLU A 73 3.97 2.40 24.85
CA GLU A 73 5.34 2.62 25.34
C GLU A 73 5.50 4.02 25.91
N ASP A 74 4.80 4.94 25.33
CA ASP A 74 4.85 6.32 25.78
C ASP A 74 4.07 6.56 27.05
N HIS A 75 3.31 5.59 27.46
CA HIS A 75 2.52 5.65 28.67
C HIS A 75 3.46 5.71 29.85
N PRO A 76 3.34 6.71 30.67
CA PRO A 76 4.24 6.77 31.83
C PRO A 76 3.89 5.71 32.78
N GLU A 77 4.34 4.87 32.87
CA GLU A 77 4.16 4.01 33.62
C GLU A 77 4.47 4.20 34.63
N GLY A 78 4.04 4.45 34.47
CA GLY A 78 4.17 4.85 35.09
C GLY A 78 4.85 4.99 35.25
N SER A 79 4.92 4.97 34.90
CA SER A 79 5.28 5.27 34.88
C SER A 79 5.21 5.10 35.10
#